data_089c3e62f9a60f65317bf6052d711937
#
_entry.id   089c3e62f9a60f65317bf6052d711937
#
_cell.length_a   1.000
_cell.length_b   1.000
_cell.length_c   1.000
_cell.angle_alpha   90.00
_cell.angle_beta   90.00
_cell.angle_gamma   90.00
#
_symmetry.space_group_name_H-M   'P 1'
#
loop_
_entity.id
_entity.type
_entity.pdbx_description
1 polymer ?
#
loop_
_entity_poly.entity_id
_entity_poly.type
_entity_poly.pdbx_seq_one_letter_code
_entity_poly.pdbx_strand_id
1 'polypeptide(L)'
;MSKKNFEKEENDMLKIEHLTKRYGDKTAVDDLNLHICQGEIYGFIGHNGAGKTTTLKSVVGILQFDRGEIYIGGESVKEQPLKCKSKIAYIPDNPDLYDYMTGIKYLNFIADIFKVSAADRKERIDKYADLFEITDDLAQPIAAYSHGMKQKLARISAWLHEPKLIIMDEPF
;
A
#
# COMPACT_ATOMS: atom_id res chain seq x y z
N MET A 1 -33.32 -11.42 -4.37
CA MET A 1 -31.88 -11.08 -4.40
C MET A 1 -31.11 -12.26 -4.96
N SER A 2 -30.44 -12.08 -6.09
CA SER A 2 -29.85 -13.16 -6.88
C SER A 2 -28.54 -13.65 -6.27
N LYS A 3 -28.28 -14.98 -6.30
CA LYS A 3 -27.01 -15.61 -5.88
C LYS A 3 -25.76 -14.92 -6.45
N LYS A 4 -25.87 -14.29 -7.63
CA LYS A 4 -24.80 -13.50 -8.25
C LYS A 4 -24.36 -12.28 -7.47
N ASN A 5 -25.20 -11.67 -6.65
CA ASN A 5 -24.83 -10.52 -5.81
C ASN A 5 -24.08 -10.94 -4.54
N PHE A 6 -24.41 -12.11 -3.97
CA PHE A 6 -23.70 -12.67 -2.81
C PHE A 6 -22.29 -13.14 -3.15
N GLU A 7 -22.09 -13.78 -4.31
CA GLU A 7 -20.76 -14.23 -4.77
C GLU A 7 -19.83 -13.04 -5.14
N LYS A 8 -20.40 -11.88 -5.50
CA LYS A 8 -19.62 -10.66 -5.76
C LYS A 8 -19.09 -10.00 -4.49
N GLU A 9 -19.88 -9.99 -3.40
CA GLU A 9 -19.47 -9.39 -2.13
C GLU A 9 -18.37 -10.18 -1.40
N GLU A 10 -18.30 -11.51 -1.58
CA GLU A 10 -17.25 -12.35 -1.00
C GLU A 10 -15.87 -12.19 -1.65
N ASN A 11 -15.79 -11.59 -2.83
CA ASN A 11 -14.55 -11.49 -3.61
C ASN A 11 -13.99 -10.07 -3.71
N ASP A 12 -14.59 -9.11 -2.98
CA ASP A 12 -14.22 -7.71 -3.00
C ASP A 12 -12.91 -7.49 -2.23
N MET A 13 -11.84 -7.07 -2.92
CA MET A 13 -10.60 -6.69 -2.27
C MET A 13 -10.59 -5.22 -1.88
N LEU A 14 -11.05 -4.33 -2.78
CA LEU A 14 -11.21 -2.91 -2.51
C LEU A 14 -12.57 -2.44 -3.01
N LYS A 15 -13.34 -1.82 -2.12
CA LYS A 15 -14.62 -1.18 -2.47
C LYS A 15 -14.61 0.25 -1.96
N ILE A 16 -14.91 1.19 -2.83
CA ILE A 16 -15.07 2.62 -2.52
C ILE A 16 -16.48 3.01 -2.89
N GLU A 17 -17.19 3.62 -1.95
CA GLU A 17 -18.57 4.08 -2.15
C GLU A 17 -18.65 5.57 -1.83
N HIS A 18 -19.06 6.37 -2.84
CA HIS A 18 -19.35 7.80 -2.72
C HIS A 18 -18.21 8.62 -2.09
N LEU A 19 -16.95 8.26 -2.36
CA LEU A 19 -15.80 8.93 -1.79
C LEU A 19 -15.71 10.38 -2.26
N THR A 20 -15.74 11.30 -1.32
CA THR A 20 -15.54 12.73 -1.58
C THR A 20 -14.44 13.26 -0.67
N LYS A 21 -13.50 14.02 -1.25
CA LYS A 21 -12.44 14.72 -0.53
C LYS A 21 -12.31 16.15 -1.02
N ARG A 22 -12.32 17.09 -0.07
CA ARG A 22 -12.18 18.53 -0.31
C ARG A 22 -10.98 19.11 0.42
N TYR A 23 -10.39 20.13 -0.14
CA TYR A 23 -9.36 20.98 0.44
C TYR A 23 -9.83 22.45 0.33
N GLY A 24 -10.43 22.97 1.40
CA GLY A 24 -11.14 24.24 1.35
C GLY A 24 -12.24 24.19 0.29
N ASP A 25 -12.20 25.12 -0.66
CA ASP A 25 -13.18 25.22 -1.75
C ASP A 25 -12.91 24.26 -2.91
N LYS A 26 -11.75 23.62 -2.94
CA LYS A 26 -11.38 22.70 -4.03
C LYS A 26 -11.82 21.27 -3.71
N THR A 27 -12.69 20.70 -4.55
CA THR A 27 -12.99 19.27 -4.52
C THR A 27 -11.90 18.50 -5.29
N ALA A 28 -11.16 17.64 -4.59
CA ALA A 28 -10.09 16.84 -5.15
C ALA A 28 -10.58 15.47 -5.62
N VAL A 29 -11.57 14.90 -4.94
CA VAL A 29 -12.27 13.67 -5.31
C VAL A 29 -13.76 13.93 -5.10
N ASP A 30 -14.61 13.64 -6.09
CA ASP A 30 -16.03 13.91 -6.05
C ASP A 30 -16.82 12.64 -6.39
N ASP A 31 -17.54 12.12 -5.39
CA ASP A 31 -18.45 10.97 -5.51
C ASP A 31 -17.85 9.74 -6.20
N LEU A 32 -16.58 9.44 -5.95
CA LEU A 32 -15.89 8.30 -6.56
C LEU A 32 -16.46 6.98 -6.04
N ASN A 33 -16.83 6.13 -7.00
CA ASN A 33 -17.24 4.76 -6.75
C ASN A 33 -16.28 3.82 -7.50
N LEU A 34 -15.68 2.84 -6.79
CA LEU A 34 -14.73 1.90 -7.36
C LEU A 34 -14.88 0.54 -6.69
N HIS A 35 -14.72 -0.49 -7.48
CA HIS A 35 -14.81 -1.87 -7.03
C HIS A 35 -13.72 -2.69 -7.72
N ILE A 36 -12.87 -3.35 -6.92
CA ILE A 36 -11.77 -4.20 -7.39
C ILE A 36 -11.86 -5.54 -6.67
N CYS A 37 -11.92 -6.61 -7.45
CA CYS A 37 -11.95 -7.97 -6.94
C CYS A 37 -10.54 -8.49 -6.60
N GLN A 38 -10.49 -9.54 -5.81
CA GLN A 38 -9.24 -10.24 -5.52
C GLN A 38 -8.62 -10.80 -6.81
N GLY A 39 -7.31 -10.59 -6.98
CA GLY A 39 -6.55 -11.04 -8.15
C GLY A 39 -6.61 -10.11 -9.36
N GLU A 40 -7.33 -9.00 -9.28
CA GLU A 40 -7.35 -8.00 -10.35
C GLU A 40 -6.14 -7.07 -10.28
N ILE A 41 -5.68 -6.63 -11.46
CA ILE A 41 -4.72 -5.52 -11.62
C ILE A 41 -5.50 -4.33 -12.16
N TYR A 42 -5.54 -3.24 -11.38
CA TYR A 42 -6.28 -2.04 -11.74
C TYR A 42 -5.35 -0.85 -11.95
N GLY A 43 -5.42 -0.25 -13.13
CA GLY A 43 -4.69 0.97 -13.48
C GLY A 43 -5.53 2.21 -13.21
N PHE A 44 -5.10 3.03 -12.24
CA PHE A 44 -5.76 4.30 -11.89
C PHE A 44 -5.13 5.45 -12.68
N ILE A 45 -5.65 5.72 -13.86
CA ILE A 45 -5.07 6.66 -14.84
C ILE A 45 -5.79 8.01 -14.78
N GLY A 46 -5.03 9.09 -14.90
CA GLY A 46 -5.56 10.46 -14.96
C GLY A 46 -4.44 11.50 -15.00
N HIS A 47 -4.76 12.72 -15.41
CA HIS A 47 -3.81 13.85 -15.42
C HIS A 47 -3.36 14.25 -14.00
N ASN A 48 -2.29 15.03 -13.90
CA ASN A 48 -1.83 15.58 -12.62
C ASN A 48 -2.92 16.45 -12.00
N GLY A 49 -3.20 16.23 -10.71
CA GLY A 49 -4.29 16.91 -10.00
C GLY A 49 -5.68 16.27 -10.17
N ALA A 50 -5.81 15.14 -10.88
CA ALA A 50 -7.07 14.40 -11.00
C ALA A 50 -7.53 13.66 -9.72
N GLY A 51 -6.83 13.84 -8.60
CA GLY A 51 -7.20 13.21 -7.32
C GLY A 51 -6.63 11.80 -7.11
N LYS A 52 -5.76 11.29 -8.00
CA LYS A 52 -5.17 9.94 -7.88
C LYS A 52 -4.51 9.71 -6.52
N THR A 53 -3.46 10.45 -6.20
CA THR A 53 -2.73 10.34 -4.93
C THR A 53 -3.63 10.62 -3.71
N THR A 54 -4.61 11.54 -3.83
CA THR A 54 -5.61 11.80 -2.80
C THR A 54 -6.45 10.56 -2.52
N THR A 55 -6.93 9.89 -3.57
CA THR A 55 -7.68 8.64 -3.45
C THR A 55 -6.84 7.55 -2.83
N LEU A 56 -5.62 7.31 -3.34
CA LEU A 56 -4.72 6.28 -2.80
C LEU A 56 -4.40 6.51 -1.32
N LYS A 57 -4.08 7.75 -0.93
CA LYS A 57 -3.84 8.11 0.48
C LYS A 57 -5.08 7.95 1.36
N SER A 58 -6.28 8.14 0.83
CA SER A 58 -7.53 7.88 1.54
C SER A 58 -7.75 6.38 1.74
N VAL A 59 -7.49 5.56 0.72
CA VAL A 59 -7.60 4.10 0.78
C VAL A 59 -6.67 3.51 1.84
N VAL A 60 -5.41 3.97 1.90
CA VAL A 60 -4.43 3.46 2.88
C VAL A 60 -4.57 4.08 4.28
N GLY A 61 -5.56 4.97 4.47
CA GLY A 61 -5.84 5.60 5.77
C GLY A 61 -4.77 6.59 6.24
N ILE A 62 -4.01 7.18 5.31
CA ILE A 62 -3.09 8.31 5.58
C ILE A 62 -3.88 9.62 5.57
N LEU A 63 -4.88 9.74 4.70
CA LEU A 63 -5.69 10.93 4.52
C LEU A 63 -7.14 10.66 4.93
N GLN A 64 -7.69 11.50 5.80
CA GLN A 64 -9.12 11.48 6.10
C GLN A 64 -9.92 12.09 4.95
N PHE A 65 -11.05 11.49 4.63
CA PHE A 65 -11.97 11.96 3.59
C PHE A 65 -13.29 12.49 4.21
N ASP A 66 -14.01 13.32 3.45
CA ASP A 66 -15.15 14.07 3.98
C ASP A 66 -16.46 13.28 3.92
N ARG A 67 -16.64 12.45 2.86
CA ARG A 67 -17.83 11.61 2.66
C ARG A 67 -17.46 10.27 2.02
N GLY A 68 -18.37 9.32 2.13
CA GLY A 68 -18.26 8.00 1.54
C GLY A 68 -17.68 6.96 2.49
N GLU A 69 -17.49 5.76 1.97
CA GLU A 69 -16.92 4.62 2.69
C GLU A 69 -15.86 3.92 1.83
N ILE A 70 -14.86 3.33 2.50
CA ILE A 70 -13.83 2.51 1.87
C ILE A 70 -13.73 1.20 2.66
N TYR A 71 -13.80 0.08 1.94
CA TYR A 71 -13.67 -1.25 2.48
C TYR A 71 -12.50 -1.99 1.85
N ILE A 72 -11.74 -2.73 2.66
CA ILE A 72 -10.60 -3.54 2.21
C ILE A 72 -10.79 -4.96 2.73
N GLY A 73 -11.03 -5.90 1.81
CA GLY A 73 -11.38 -7.27 2.15
C GLY A 73 -12.55 -7.32 3.12
N GLY A 74 -13.60 -6.52 2.86
CA GLY A 74 -14.83 -6.41 3.66
C GLY A 74 -14.73 -5.58 4.94
N GLU A 75 -13.55 -5.07 5.33
CA GLU A 75 -13.37 -4.30 6.55
C GLU A 75 -13.37 -2.79 6.27
N SER A 76 -14.14 -1.99 7.05
CA SER A 76 -14.17 -0.54 6.91
C SER A 76 -12.85 0.09 7.36
N VAL A 77 -12.28 0.98 6.53
CA VAL A 77 -11.06 1.73 6.85
C VAL A 77 -11.27 2.66 8.05
N LYS A 78 -12.48 3.15 8.28
CA LYS A 78 -12.82 4.01 9.41
C LYS A 78 -12.97 3.22 10.71
N GLU A 79 -13.67 2.08 10.66
CA GLU A 79 -14.02 1.30 11.85
C GLU A 79 -12.91 0.34 12.27
N GLN A 80 -12.18 -0.22 11.30
CA GLN A 80 -11.16 -1.25 11.53
C GLN A 80 -9.83 -0.91 10.86
N PRO A 81 -9.25 0.29 11.12
CA PRO A 81 -8.06 0.78 10.38
C PRO A 81 -6.85 -0.14 10.52
N LEU A 82 -6.63 -0.76 11.68
CA LEU A 82 -5.49 -1.66 11.88
C LEU A 82 -5.63 -2.97 11.10
N LYS A 83 -6.84 -3.52 11.01
CA LYS A 83 -7.10 -4.70 10.18
C LYS A 83 -6.91 -4.39 8.69
N CYS A 84 -7.40 -3.24 8.22
CA CYS A 84 -7.18 -2.79 6.87
C CYS A 84 -5.68 -2.63 6.57
N LYS A 85 -4.95 -1.93 7.44
CA LYS A 85 -3.50 -1.70 7.28
C LYS A 85 -2.69 -2.99 7.25
N SER A 86 -3.08 -4.02 8.00
CA SER A 86 -2.39 -5.32 7.96
C SER A 86 -2.56 -6.08 6.64
N LYS A 87 -3.54 -5.71 5.82
CA LYS A 87 -3.82 -6.33 4.52
C LYS A 87 -3.20 -5.56 3.34
N ILE A 88 -2.69 -4.35 3.57
CA ILE A 88 -2.24 -3.43 2.52
C ILE A 88 -0.73 -3.27 2.54
N ALA A 89 -0.13 -3.15 1.35
CA ALA A 89 1.15 -2.49 1.17
C ALA A 89 0.95 -1.22 0.34
N TYR A 90 1.56 -0.12 0.77
CA TYR A 90 1.58 1.14 0.02
C TYR A 90 3.00 1.52 -0.34
N ILE A 91 3.24 1.73 -1.61
CA ILE A 91 4.53 2.16 -2.15
C ILE A 91 4.29 3.54 -2.78
N PRO A 92 4.73 4.63 -2.10
CA PRO A 92 4.63 5.98 -2.66
C PRO A 92 5.67 6.18 -3.76
N ASP A 93 5.45 7.19 -4.61
CA ASP A 93 6.40 7.64 -5.64
C ASP A 93 7.79 7.91 -5.03
N ASN A 94 7.86 8.68 -3.96
CA ASN A 94 9.11 8.94 -3.24
C ASN A 94 9.02 8.34 -1.82
N PRO A 95 9.66 7.17 -1.58
CA PRO A 95 9.61 6.53 -0.28
C PRO A 95 10.48 7.28 0.74
N ASP A 96 9.85 7.71 1.83
CA ASP A 96 10.51 8.33 2.97
C ASP A 96 11.05 7.24 3.91
N LEU A 97 12.30 6.84 3.69
CA LEU A 97 12.97 5.78 4.45
C LEU A 97 13.82 6.39 5.58
N TYR A 98 14.11 5.60 6.60
CA TYR A 98 14.96 6.03 7.73
C TYR A 98 16.43 6.00 7.36
N ASP A 99 16.94 7.10 6.83
CA ASP A 99 18.30 7.25 6.29
C ASP A 99 19.42 6.88 7.29
N TYR A 100 19.17 6.98 8.58
CA TYR A 100 20.11 6.61 9.66
C TYR A 100 20.20 5.09 9.91
N MET A 101 19.33 4.30 9.31
CA MET A 101 19.37 2.84 9.42
C MET A 101 20.15 2.22 8.26
N THR A 102 20.63 0.99 8.45
CA THR A 102 21.04 0.14 7.32
C THR A 102 19.80 -0.53 6.70
N GLY A 103 19.89 -0.92 5.41
CA GLY A 103 18.79 -1.59 4.71
C GLY A 103 18.25 -2.79 5.48
N ILE A 104 19.14 -3.66 5.98
CA ILE A 104 18.73 -4.84 6.76
C ILE A 104 18.04 -4.47 8.09
N LYS A 105 18.50 -3.44 8.78
CA LYS A 105 17.84 -2.96 10.02
C LYS A 105 16.46 -2.42 9.73
N TYR A 106 16.30 -1.67 8.64
CA TYR A 106 15.01 -1.15 8.22
C TYR A 106 14.02 -2.29 7.89
N LEU A 107 14.44 -3.29 7.10
CA LEU A 107 13.59 -4.44 6.77
C LEU A 107 13.19 -5.23 8.01
N ASN A 108 14.09 -5.43 8.96
CA ASN A 108 13.79 -6.08 10.23
C ASN A 108 12.79 -5.26 11.06
N PHE A 109 12.95 -3.95 11.12
CA PHE A 109 12.04 -3.05 11.82
C PHE A 109 10.61 -3.11 11.24
N ILE A 110 10.48 -3.09 9.91
CA ILE A 110 9.17 -3.24 9.24
C ILE A 110 8.57 -4.63 9.54
N ALA A 111 9.37 -5.69 9.48
CA ALA A 111 8.92 -7.04 9.80
C ALA A 111 8.43 -7.16 11.25
N ASP A 112 9.05 -6.45 12.21
CA ASP A 112 8.60 -6.40 13.61
C ASP A 112 7.23 -5.72 13.75
N ILE A 113 7.00 -4.60 13.03
CA ILE A 113 5.71 -3.91 13.02
C ILE A 113 4.59 -4.84 12.57
N PHE A 114 4.82 -5.63 11.54
CA PHE A 114 3.83 -6.57 11.00
C PHE A 114 3.88 -7.95 11.67
N LYS A 115 4.70 -8.14 12.71
CA LYS A 115 4.82 -9.39 13.48
C LYS A 115 5.20 -10.59 12.60
N VAL A 116 6.03 -10.38 11.59
CA VAL A 116 6.54 -11.46 10.73
C VAL A 116 7.50 -12.32 11.55
N SER A 117 7.33 -13.64 11.51
CA SER A 117 8.17 -14.58 12.27
C SER A 117 9.65 -14.47 11.85
N ALA A 118 10.57 -14.84 12.73
CA ALA A 118 12.01 -14.79 12.42
C ALA A 118 12.39 -15.68 11.22
N ALA A 119 11.74 -16.83 11.06
CA ALA A 119 11.97 -17.75 9.95
C ALA A 119 11.47 -17.15 8.63
N ASP A 120 10.20 -16.73 8.58
CA ASP A 120 9.60 -16.11 7.39
C ASP A 120 10.35 -14.83 7.00
N ARG A 121 10.74 -14.03 7.99
CA ARG A 121 11.50 -12.79 7.80
C ARG A 121 12.78 -13.05 7.04
N LYS A 122 13.58 -14.00 7.53
CA LYS A 122 14.86 -14.34 6.90
C LYS A 122 14.63 -14.80 5.47
N GLU A 123 13.74 -15.77 5.27
CA GLU A 123 13.43 -16.30 3.94
C GLU A 123 12.97 -15.21 2.97
N ARG A 124 12.05 -14.33 3.40
CA ARG A 124 11.50 -13.29 2.53
C ARG A 124 12.51 -12.19 2.24
N ILE A 125 13.31 -11.78 3.22
CA ILE A 125 14.38 -10.79 2.99
C ILE A 125 15.38 -11.33 1.99
N ASP A 126 15.89 -12.55 2.21
CA ASP A 126 16.88 -13.16 1.31
C ASP A 126 16.31 -13.28 -0.11
N LYS A 127 15.09 -13.81 -0.26
CA LYS A 127 14.40 -13.95 -1.55
C LYS A 127 14.22 -12.63 -2.29
N TYR A 128 13.70 -11.61 -1.61
CA TYR A 128 13.39 -10.35 -2.27
C TYR A 128 14.62 -9.48 -2.49
N ALA A 129 15.62 -9.53 -1.59
CA ALA A 129 16.88 -8.83 -1.79
C ALA A 129 17.64 -9.36 -3.01
N ASP A 130 17.63 -10.68 -3.21
CA ASP A 130 18.21 -11.33 -4.40
C ASP A 130 17.41 -10.93 -5.67
N LEU A 131 16.08 -11.04 -5.64
CA LEU A 131 15.21 -10.68 -6.76
C LEU A 131 15.39 -9.23 -7.22
N PHE A 132 15.61 -8.30 -6.29
CA PHE A 132 15.84 -6.88 -6.58
C PHE A 132 17.31 -6.51 -6.72
N GLU A 133 18.23 -7.46 -6.60
CA GLU A 133 19.67 -7.25 -6.76
C GLU A 133 20.23 -6.16 -5.83
N ILE A 134 19.92 -6.25 -4.52
CA ILE A 134 20.45 -5.35 -3.48
C ILE A 134 20.97 -6.10 -2.26
N THR A 135 21.21 -7.41 -2.36
CA THR A 135 21.65 -8.25 -1.23
C THR A 135 22.92 -7.70 -0.59
N ASP A 136 23.93 -7.36 -1.39
CA ASP A 136 25.23 -6.86 -0.92
C ASP A 136 25.15 -5.46 -0.30
N ASP A 137 24.12 -4.70 -0.66
CA ASP A 137 23.91 -3.33 -0.20
C ASP A 137 23.15 -3.25 1.14
N LEU A 138 22.49 -4.33 1.57
CA LEU A 138 21.65 -4.31 2.78
C LEU A 138 22.42 -3.94 4.06
N ALA A 139 23.72 -4.16 4.10
CA ALA A 139 24.56 -3.79 5.23
C ALA A 139 24.90 -2.28 5.27
N GLN A 140 24.73 -1.56 4.15
CA GLN A 140 25.06 -0.16 4.03
C GLN A 140 23.96 0.74 4.64
N PRO A 141 24.30 1.96 5.12
CA PRO A 141 23.32 2.96 5.52
C PRO A 141 22.44 3.37 4.34
N ILE A 142 21.13 3.53 4.58
CA ILE A 142 20.15 3.96 3.56
C ILE A 142 20.50 5.36 3.02
N ALA A 143 21.16 6.21 3.81
CA ALA A 143 21.67 7.50 3.35
C ALA A 143 22.61 7.39 2.14
N ALA A 144 23.31 6.27 1.97
CA ALA A 144 24.20 6.02 0.84
C ALA A 144 23.47 5.43 -0.39
N TYR A 145 22.18 5.09 -0.28
CA TYR A 145 21.42 4.50 -1.37
C TYR A 145 21.07 5.52 -2.43
N SER A 146 21.17 5.11 -3.69
CA SER A 146 20.59 5.84 -4.82
C SER A 146 19.06 5.84 -4.71
N HIS A 147 18.39 6.72 -5.45
CA HIS A 147 16.92 6.74 -5.52
C HIS A 147 16.35 5.37 -5.92
N GLY A 148 16.92 4.73 -6.95
CA GLY A 148 16.51 3.39 -7.38
C GLY A 148 16.68 2.32 -6.29
N MET A 149 17.79 2.37 -5.51
CA MET A 149 17.99 1.45 -4.38
C MET A 149 16.97 1.70 -3.27
N LYS A 150 16.64 2.96 -2.96
CA LYS A 150 15.56 3.31 -2.00
C LYS A 150 14.21 2.76 -2.45
N GLN A 151 13.87 2.87 -3.73
CA GLN A 151 12.66 2.27 -4.29
C GLN A 151 12.65 0.74 -4.19
N LYS A 152 13.77 0.07 -4.51
CA LYS A 152 13.90 -1.39 -4.34
C LYS A 152 13.67 -1.80 -2.89
N LEU A 153 14.32 -1.11 -1.93
CA LEU A 153 14.16 -1.37 -0.49
C LEU A 153 12.71 -1.16 -0.03
N ALA A 154 12.03 -0.11 -0.49
CA ALA A 154 10.63 0.14 -0.19
C ALA A 154 9.71 -0.97 -0.70
N ARG A 155 9.96 -1.48 -1.92
CA ARG A 155 9.21 -2.62 -2.48
C ARG A 155 9.40 -3.88 -1.65
N ILE A 156 10.65 -4.20 -1.27
CA ILE A 156 10.94 -5.35 -0.41
C ILE A 156 10.18 -5.22 0.91
N SER A 157 10.27 -4.06 1.58
CA SER A 157 9.60 -3.82 2.86
C SER A 157 8.08 -3.99 2.76
N ALA A 158 7.49 -3.55 1.64
CA ALA A 158 6.06 -3.68 1.37
C ALA A 158 5.59 -5.14 1.24
N TRP A 159 6.45 -6.06 0.80
CA TRP A 159 6.09 -7.47 0.57
C TRP A 159 6.38 -8.40 1.74
N LEU A 160 7.10 -7.93 2.76
CA LEU A 160 7.49 -8.77 3.90
C LEU A 160 6.32 -9.39 4.65
N HIS A 161 5.20 -8.71 4.75
CA HIS A 161 4.02 -9.17 5.48
C HIS A 161 2.96 -9.85 4.60
N GLU A 162 3.27 -10.13 3.33
CA GLU A 162 2.38 -10.77 2.34
C GLU A 162 1.02 -10.05 2.23
N PRO A 163 1.03 -8.79 1.81
CA PRO A 163 -0.19 -8.01 1.71
C PRO A 163 -1.16 -8.63 0.71
N LYS A 164 -2.46 -8.46 0.99
CA LYS A 164 -3.53 -8.88 0.06
C LYS A 164 -3.81 -7.84 -1.02
N LEU A 165 -3.48 -6.58 -0.74
CA LEU A 165 -3.64 -5.45 -1.65
C LEU A 165 -2.35 -4.65 -1.71
N ILE A 166 -1.80 -4.48 -2.91
CA ILE A 166 -0.63 -3.63 -3.15
C ILE A 166 -1.10 -2.38 -3.88
N ILE A 167 -0.76 -1.23 -3.34
CA ILE A 167 -1.07 0.08 -3.90
C ILE A 167 0.24 0.79 -4.20
N MET A 168 0.42 1.20 -5.46
CA MET A 168 1.60 1.94 -5.91
C MET A 168 1.17 3.29 -6.48
N ASP A 169 1.83 4.35 -6.04
CA ASP A 169 1.64 5.70 -6.57
C ASP A 169 2.82 6.00 -7.50
N GLU A 170 2.55 6.23 -8.79
CA GLU A 170 3.55 6.45 -9.85
C GLU A 170 4.66 5.37 -9.91
N PRO A 171 4.34 4.13 -10.30
CA PRO A 171 5.29 3.00 -10.23
C PRO A 171 6.40 3.03 -11.30
N PHE A 172 6.39 4.02 -12.23
CA PHE A 172 7.33 4.13 -13.37
C PHE A 172 7.93 5.53 -13.46
#